data_74ec3631cca40ef95dc181896597d486
#
_entry.id   74ec3631cca40ef95dc181896597d486
#
_cell.length_a   1.000
_cell.length_b   1.000
_cell.length_c   1.000
_cell.angle_alpha   90.00
_cell.angle_beta   90.00
_cell.angle_gamma   90.00
#
_symmetry.space_group_name_H-M   'P 1'
#
loop_
_entity.id
_entity.type
_entity.pdbx_description
1 polymer ?
#
loop_
_entity_poly.entity_id
_entity_poly.type
_entity_poly.pdbx_seq_one_letter_code
_entity_poly.pdbx_strand_id
1 'polypeptide(L)'
;MNIQWEAGKYTENFDFVHRYGESVLELVEAEAGGLVVDLGGGNGALTQKLADRGYRVLGVDDSAEMVAEARALHPGLPFQKGDAVTFQLEEKADVIFSNAVLHWIDGSRQQALARNVAAQLKPGGQFIFEFGGKGCAERVHSSLERQFARRGLAYPRTFYFPTIGEYAPIL
;
A
#
# COMPACT_ATOMS: atom_id res chain seq x y z
N MET A 1 0.85 -9.38 -5.67
CA MET A 1 -0.37 -8.59 -6.00
C MET A 1 -1.14 -9.26 -7.14
N ASN A 2 -2.45 -8.97 -7.26
CA ASN A 2 -3.36 -9.61 -8.24
C ASN A 2 -3.46 -8.85 -9.57
N ILE A 3 -2.73 -7.76 -9.77
CA ILE A 3 -2.80 -6.87 -10.93
C ILE A 3 -1.40 -6.48 -11.38
N GLN A 4 -1.25 -6.37 -12.71
CA GLN A 4 -0.08 -5.76 -13.34
C GLN A 4 -0.35 -4.27 -13.54
N TRP A 5 0.50 -3.42 -13.00
CA TRP A 5 0.32 -1.96 -13.04
C TRP A 5 0.98 -1.35 -14.27
N GLU A 6 0.25 -0.50 -14.98
CA GLU A 6 0.80 0.39 -16.02
C GLU A 6 1.08 1.76 -15.35
N ALA A 7 2.32 1.97 -14.92
CA ALA A 7 2.72 3.12 -14.09
C ALA A 7 2.31 4.48 -14.67
N GLY A 8 2.56 4.73 -15.97
CA GLY A 8 2.20 6.00 -16.62
C GLY A 8 0.71 6.32 -16.59
N LYS A 9 -0.17 5.33 -16.80
CA LYS A 9 -1.63 5.52 -16.70
C LYS A 9 -2.11 5.71 -15.26
N TYR A 10 -1.40 5.14 -14.29
CA TYR A 10 -1.72 5.32 -12.88
C TYR A 10 -1.47 6.76 -12.45
N THR A 11 -0.31 7.30 -12.77
CA THR A 11 0.07 8.67 -12.41
C THR A 11 -0.87 9.72 -13.00
N GLU A 12 -1.32 9.55 -14.25
CA GLU A 12 -2.24 10.49 -14.90
C GLU A 12 -3.69 10.46 -14.35
N ASN A 13 -4.17 9.29 -13.90
CA ASN A 13 -5.60 9.08 -13.61
C ASN A 13 -5.93 8.95 -12.12
N PHE A 14 -4.95 8.72 -11.24
CA PHE A 14 -5.18 8.41 -9.83
C PHE A 14 -4.53 9.38 -8.84
N ASP A 15 -4.22 10.61 -9.27
CA ASP A 15 -3.70 11.68 -8.40
C ASP A 15 -4.55 11.95 -7.14
N PHE A 16 -5.86 11.69 -7.22
CA PHE A 16 -6.75 11.81 -6.06
C PHE A 16 -6.43 10.82 -4.92
N VAL A 17 -5.83 9.66 -5.21
CA VAL A 17 -5.46 8.66 -4.18
C VAL A 17 -4.43 9.22 -3.23
N HIS A 18 -3.47 10.00 -3.74
CA HIS A 18 -2.45 10.65 -2.92
C HIS A 18 -3.05 11.72 -1.99
N ARG A 19 -4.11 12.42 -2.43
CA ARG A 19 -4.80 13.41 -1.59
C ARG A 19 -5.53 12.78 -0.41
N TYR A 20 -6.12 11.59 -0.58
CA TYR A 20 -6.70 10.84 0.54
C TYR A 20 -5.63 10.36 1.51
N GLY A 21 -4.48 9.91 1.00
CA GLY A 21 -3.34 9.49 1.82
C GLY A 21 -2.73 10.61 2.68
N GLU A 22 -2.90 11.89 2.30
CA GLU A 22 -2.34 13.01 3.06
C GLU A 22 -2.84 13.06 4.52
N SER A 23 -4.12 12.79 4.76
CA SER A 23 -4.68 12.78 6.10
C SER A 23 -4.12 11.63 6.95
N VAL A 24 -3.74 10.52 6.34
CA VAL A 24 -3.14 9.37 7.02
C VAL A 24 -1.69 9.65 7.41
N LEU A 25 -0.98 10.50 6.64
CA LEU A 25 0.37 10.93 6.99
C LEU A 25 0.44 11.71 8.33
N GLU A 26 -0.66 12.34 8.74
CA GLU A 26 -0.72 13.06 10.04
C GLU A 26 -0.63 12.11 11.24
N LEU A 27 -0.88 10.82 11.04
CA LEU A 27 -0.78 9.79 12.08
C LEU A 27 0.66 9.26 12.26
N VAL A 28 1.57 9.63 11.35
CA VAL A 28 2.97 9.19 11.43
C VAL A 28 3.68 9.93 12.54
N GLU A 29 4.05 9.20 13.57
CA GLU A 29 4.78 9.71 14.74
C GLU A 29 6.13 8.99 14.84
N ALA A 30 7.18 9.62 14.35
CA ALA A 30 8.54 9.16 14.52
C ALA A 30 9.44 10.34 14.93
N GLU A 31 10.52 10.06 15.62
CA GLU A 31 11.52 11.09 15.90
C GLU A 31 12.18 11.59 14.62
N ALA A 32 12.73 12.80 14.65
CA ALA A 32 13.45 13.34 13.51
C ALA A 32 14.59 12.40 13.08
N GLY A 33 14.62 12.05 11.80
CA GLY A 33 15.57 11.07 11.24
C GLY A 33 15.18 9.59 11.49
N GLY A 34 14.03 9.31 12.09
CA GLY A 34 13.49 7.95 12.18
C GLY A 34 13.22 7.36 10.80
N LEU A 35 13.36 6.03 10.66
CA LEU A 35 13.10 5.33 9.40
C LEU A 35 11.60 5.07 9.22
N VAL A 36 11.02 5.67 8.18
CA VAL A 36 9.64 5.43 7.75
C VAL A 36 9.65 4.68 6.42
N VAL A 37 9.05 3.50 6.38
CA VAL A 37 8.92 2.69 5.16
C VAL A 37 7.53 2.92 4.56
N ASP A 38 7.47 3.35 3.31
CA ASP A 38 6.24 3.48 2.53
C ASP A 38 5.99 2.18 1.75
N LEU A 39 5.14 1.31 2.32
CA LEU A 39 4.83 -0.02 1.81
C LEU A 39 3.71 0.05 0.76
N GLY A 40 4.04 -0.24 -0.49
CA GLY A 40 3.23 0.01 -1.67
C GLY A 40 3.35 1.47 -2.12
N GLY A 41 4.56 2.02 -2.08
CA GLY A 41 4.83 3.45 -2.34
C GLY A 41 4.52 3.92 -3.77
N GLY A 42 4.21 3.01 -4.69
CA GLY A 42 3.83 3.33 -6.05
C GLY A 42 4.86 4.21 -6.76
N ASN A 43 4.44 5.36 -7.28
CA ASN A 43 5.31 6.35 -7.94
C ASN A 43 6.11 7.23 -6.97
N GLY A 44 6.03 7.00 -5.66
CA GLY A 44 6.81 7.69 -4.64
C GLY A 44 6.25 9.04 -4.15
N ALA A 45 5.05 9.43 -4.56
CA ALA A 45 4.48 10.72 -4.19
C ALA A 45 4.28 10.88 -2.66
N LEU A 46 3.81 9.85 -1.94
CA LEU A 46 3.69 9.89 -0.49
C LEU A 46 5.05 9.68 0.19
N THR A 47 5.93 8.86 -0.39
CA THR A 47 7.32 8.72 0.07
C THR A 47 8.05 10.07 0.10
N GLN A 48 7.86 10.91 -0.94
CA GLN A 48 8.43 12.27 -0.97
C GLN A 48 7.87 13.13 0.16
N LYS A 49 6.55 13.11 0.40
CA LYS A 49 5.92 13.86 1.48
C LYS A 49 6.40 13.45 2.87
N LEU A 50 6.70 12.15 3.07
CA LEU A 50 7.32 11.67 4.30
C LEU A 50 8.77 12.20 4.44
N ALA A 51 9.54 12.23 3.36
CA ALA A 51 10.89 12.81 3.35
C ALA A 51 10.87 14.31 3.66
N ASP A 52 9.91 15.06 3.09
CA ASP A 52 9.73 16.50 3.32
C ASP A 52 9.40 16.83 4.79
N ARG A 53 8.89 15.86 5.55
CA ARG A 53 8.66 15.96 7.00
C ARG A 53 9.92 15.70 7.85
N GLY A 54 11.04 15.39 7.21
CA GLY A 54 12.33 15.18 7.86
C GLY A 54 12.60 13.73 8.29
N TYR A 55 11.81 12.77 7.83
CA TYR A 55 12.07 11.35 8.07
C TYR A 55 13.11 10.78 7.09
N ARG A 56 13.84 9.77 7.51
CA ARG A 56 14.52 8.88 6.57
C ARG A 56 13.46 7.97 5.98
N VAL A 57 13.44 7.81 4.66
CA VAL A 57 12.38 7.06 3.98
C VAL A 57 12.92 5.93 3.14
N LEU A 58 12.11 4.90 2.95
CA LEU A 58 12.30 3.86 1.95
C LEU A 58 10.94 3.52 1.33
N GLY A 59 10.79 3.72 0.02
CA GLY A 59 9.62 3.23 -0.72
C GLY A 59 9.81 1.76 -1.09
N VAL A 60 8.81 0.93 -0.80
CA VAL A 60 8.79 -0.50 -1.19
C VAL A 60 7.56 -0.76 -2.03
N ASP A 61 7.73 -1.30 -3.25
CA ASP A 61 6.62 -1.68 -4.12
C ASP A 61 6.91 -3.00 -4.85
N ASP A 62 5.90 -3.82 -5.09
CA ASP A 62 6.02 -5.10 -5.80
C ASP A 62 6.16 -4.94 -7.32
N SER A 63 5.69 -3.81 -7.87
CA SER A 63 5.83 -3.49 -9.30
C SER A 63 7.21 -2.92 -9.61
N ALA A 64 7.96 -3.61 -10.47
CA ALA A 64 9.23 -3.10 -10.99
C ALA A 64 9.05 -1.79 -11.78
N GLU A 65 7.90 -1.61 -12.45
CA GLU A 65 7.58 -0.40 -13.22
C GLU A 65 7.35 0.79 -12.29
N MET A 66 6.58 0.60 -11.20
CA MET A 66 6.36 1.63 -10.19
C MET A 66 7.67 2.05 -9.51
N VAL A 67 8.51 1.09 -9.13
CA VAL A 67 9.83 1.38 -8.56
C VAL A 67 10.72 2.16 -9.54
N ALA A 68 10.69 1.82 -10.82
CA ALA A 68 11.46 2.54 -11.84
C ALA A 68 10.95 3.99 -12.01
N GLU A 69 9.62 4.18 -12.04
CA GLU A 69 9.00 5.51 -12.14
C GLU A 69 9.29 6.34 -10.89
N ALA A 70 9.13 5.76 -9.69
CA ALA A 70 9.45 6.44 -8.43
C ALA A 70 10.90 6.94 -8.39
N ARG A 71 11.86 6.14 -8.83
CA ARG A 71 13.28 6.53 -8.92
C ARG A 71 13.51 7.64 -9.94
N ALA A 72 12.75 7.66 -11.04
CA ALA A 72 12.85 8.71 -12.04
C ALA A 72 12.27 10.04 -11.56
N LEU A 73 11.13 9.99 -10.85
CA LEU A 73 10.45 11.17 -10.31
C LEU A 73 11.15 11.74 -9.06
N HIS A 74 11.74 10.87 -8.24
CA HIS A 74 12.36 11.22 -6.95
C HIS A 74 13.79 10.67 -6.84
N PRO A 75 14.74 11.14 -7.66
CA PRO A 75 16.10 10.54 -7.78
C PRO A 75 16.93 10.61 -6.48
N GLY A 76 16.50 11.44 -5.52
CA GLY A 76 17.16 11.54 -4.20
C GLY A 76 16.65 10.57 -3.15
N LEU A 77 15.58 9.81 -3.43
CA LEU A 77 14.96 8.90 -2.47
C LEU A 77 15.24 7.42 -2.80
N PRO A 78 15.42 6.58 -1.76
CA PRO A 78 15.60 5.16 -1.95
C PRO A 78 14.28 4.44 -2.21
N PHE A 79 14.27 3.57 -3.23
CA PHE A 79 13.15 2.68 -3.55
C PHE A 79 13.63 1.25 -3.76
N GLN A 80 12.88 0.30 -3.22
CA GLN A 80 13.16 -1.13 -3.29
C GLN A 80 11.98 -1.88 -3.89
N LYS A 81 12.24 -2.83 -4.79
CA LYS A 81 11.23 -3.79 -5.20
C LYS A 81 11.04 -4.83 -4.09
N GLY A 82 9.79 -5.03 -3.63
CA GLY A 82 9.47 -6.00 -2.59
C GLY A 82 7.99 -6.31 -2.48
N ASP A 83 7.64 -7.60 -2.32
CA ASP A 83 6.29 -8.05 -1.97
C ASP A 83 6.03 -7.74 -0.49
N ALA A 84 4.90 -7.12 -0.16
CA ALA A 84 4.54 -6.72 1.20
C ALA A 84 4.55 -7.87 2.22
N VAL A 85 4.36 -9.10 1.76
CA VAL A 85 4.37 -10.30 2.61
C VAL A 85 5.77 -10.82 2.91
N THR A 86 6.77 -10.46 2.09
CA THR A 86 8.12 -11.06 2.18
C THR A 86 9.27 -10.06 2.09
N PHE A 87 9.00 -8.75 1.97
CA PHE A 87 10.08 -7.75 1.92
C PHE A 87 10.96 -7.84 3.16
N GLN A 88 12.21 -7.44 3.00
CA GLN A 88 13.21 -7.40 4.08
C GLN A 88 13.85 -6.03 4.10
N LEU A 89 14.14 -5.53 5.30
CA LEU A 89 14.85 -4.29 5.55
C LEU A 89 16.25 -4.59 6.09
N GLU A 90 17.23 -3.75 5.76
CA GLU A 90 18.57 -3.83 6.35
C GLU A 90 18.57 -3.40 7.82
N GLU A 91 17.70 -2.46 8.19
CA GLU A 91 17.44 -2.03 9.56
C GLU A 91 15.92 -1.99 9.83
N LYS A 92 15.52 -2.23 11.07
CA LYS A 92 14.11 -2.15 11.46
C LYS A 92 13.57 -0.72 11.40
N ALA A 93 12.34 -0.58 10.92
CA ALA A 93 11.67 0.70 10.78
C ALA A 93 11.07 1.20 12.12
N ASP A 94 11.00 2.52 12.28
CA ASP A 94 10.23 3.17 13.33
C ASP A 94 8.74 3.14 12.97
N VAL A 95 8.43 3.38 11.69
CA VAL A 95 7.07 3.33 11.16
C VAL A 95 7.06 2.59 9.82
N ILE A 96 6.06 1.73 9.62
CA ILE A 96 5.67 1.24 8.31
C ILE A 96 4.33 1.88 7.97
N PHE A 97 4.34 2.68 6.93
CA PHE A 97 3.17 3.39 6.38
C PHE A 97 2.67 2.67 5.13
N SER A 98 1.36 2.60 4.92
CA SER A 98 0.79 2.00 3.70
C SER A 98 -0.56 2.64 3.36
N ASN A 99 -0.70 3.17 2.17
CA ASN A 99 -1.93 3.82 1.71
C ASN A 99 -2.50 3.15 0.47
N ALA A 100 -3.76 2.73 0.51
CA ALA A 100 -4.51 2.14 -0.60
C ALA A 100 -3.87 0.86 -1.20
N VAL A 101 -3.18 0.03 -0.39
CA VAL A 101 -2.42 -1.14 -0.85
C VAL A 101 -3.01 -2.47 -0.40
N LEU A 102 -3.40 -2.60 0.87
CA LEU A 102 -3.67 -3.90 1.48
C LEU A 102 -4.84 -4.64 0.83
N HIS A 103 -5.79 -3.93 0.25
CA HIS A 103 -6.92 -4.54 -0.47
C HIS A 103 -6.53 -5.21 -1.81
N TRP A 104 -5.32 -4.98 -2.31
CA TRP A 104 -4.78 -5.68 -3.49
C TRP A 104 -4.15 -7.03 -3.15
N ILE A 105 -3.97 -7.32 -1.86
CA ILE A 105 -3.35 -8.55 -1.36
C ILE A 105 -4.46 -9.52 -0.96
N ASP A 106 -4.36 -10.76 -1.41
CA ASP A 106 -5.34 -11.81 -1.12
C ASP A 106 -5.59 -11.95 0.39
N GLY A 107 -6.86 -12.18 0.78
CA GLY A 107 -7.26 -12.34 2.18
C GLY A 107 -6.50 -13.44 2.91
N SER A 108 -6.15 -14.54 2.23
CA SER A 108 -5.37 -15.65 2.79
C SER A 108 -3.92 -15.27 3.14
N ARG A 109 -3.41 -14.17 2.57
CA ARG A 109 -2.03 -13.69 2.79
C ARG A 109 -1.95 -12.55 3.83
N GLN A 110 -3.07 -12.00 4.30
CA GLN A 110 -3.08 -10.85 5.21
C GLN A 110 -2.38 -11.13 6.55
N GLN A 111 -2.57 -12.31 7.11
CA GLN A 111 -1.88 -12.70 8.34
C GLN A 111 -0.35 -12.80 8.15
N ALA A 112 0.10 -13.30 7.00
CA ALA A 112 1.53 -13.36 6.69
C ALA A 112 2.11 -11.94 6.49
N LEU A 113 1.34 -11.03 5.86
CA LEU A 113 1.68 -9.61 5.75
C LEU A 113 1.85 -8.97 7.13
N ALA A 114 0.86 -9.10 8.03
CA ALA A 114 0.92 -8.52 9.37
C ALA A 114 2.14 -9.03 10.16
N ARG A 115 2.42 -10.33 10.09
CA ARG A 115 3.62 -10.92 10.71
C ARG A 115 4.92 -10.36 10.12
N ASN A 116 5.00 -10.21 8.80
CA ASN A 116 6.18 -9.64 8.16
C ASN A 116 6.38 -8.19 8.58
N VAL A 117 5.34 -7.36 8.54
CA VAL A 117 5.38 -5.97 9.00
C VAL A 117 5.88 -5.90 10.45
N ALA A 118 5.30 -6.70 11.36
CA ALA A 118 5.73 -6.74 12.76
C ALA A 118 7.21 -7.15 12.90
N ALA A 119 7.70 -8.07 12.08
CA ALA A 119 9.09 -8.49 12.07
C ALA A 119 10.07 -7.39 11.61
N GLN A 120 9.61 -6.50 10.74
CA GLN A 120 10.41 -5.38 10.21
C GLN A 120 10.32 -4.11 11.07
N LEU A 121 9.41 -4.03 12.04
CA LEU A 121 9.28 -2.91 12.96
C LEU A 121 10.23 -3.04 14.17
N LYS A 122 10.72 -1.91 14.67
CA LYS A 122 11.36 -1.81 15.98
C LYS A 122 10.34 -2.13 17.08
N PRO A 123 10.79 -2.54 18.29
CA PRO A 123 9.91 -2.58 19.46
C PRO A 123 9.25 -1.21 19.71
N GLY A 124 7.92 -1.17 19.78
CA GLY A 124 7.17 0.07 19.90
C GLY A 124 6.97 0.83 18.59
N GLY A 125 7.46 0.31 17.46
CA GLY A 125 7.23 0.90 16.13
C GLY A 125 5.75 0.81 15.71
N GLN A 126 5.37 1.66 14.75
CA GLN A 126 3.97 1.82 14.32
C GLN A 126 3.73 1.20 12.95
N PHE A 127 2.58 0.53 12.77
CA PHE A 127 2.02 0.20 11.46
C PHE A 127 0.81 1.08 11.18
N ILE A 128 0.96 2.04 10.28
CA ILE A 128 -0.07 3.01 9.92
C ILE A 128 -0.53 2.72 8.50
N PHE A 129 -1.83 2.46 8.33
CA PHE A 129 -2.35 2.10 7.02
C PHE A 129 -3.80 2.53 6.82
N GLU A 130 -4.14 2.72 5.55
CA GLU A 130 -5.50 2.93 5.05
C GLU A 130 -5.73 2.04 3.83
N PHE A 131 -6.89 1.43 3.74
CA PHE A 131 -7.33 0.68 2.56
C PHE A 131 -8.85 0.51 2.52
N GLY A 132 -9.38 0.15 1.33
CA GLY A 132 -10.81 -0.05 1.13
C GLY A 132 -11.38 -1.17 2.01
N GLY A 133 -12.39 -0.86 2.80
CA GLY A 133 -13.13 -1.83 3.61
C GLY A 133 -14.41 -2.32 2.95
N LYS A 134 -15.21 -3.10 3.70
CA LYS A 134 -16.48 -3.67 3.25
C LYS A 134 -17.39 -2.60 2.64
N GLY A 135 -17.90 -2.88 1.44
CA GLY A 135 -18.75 -1.96 0.67
C GLY A 135 -17.97 -1.01 -0.24
N CYS A 136 -16.64 -0.99 -0.20
CA CYS A 136 -15.83 -0.19 -1.12
C CYS A 136 -16.11 -0.60 -2.57
N ALA A 137 -16.42 0.39 -3.41
CA ALA A 137 -16.77 0.22 -4.83
C ALA A 137 -17.91 -0.78 -5.12
N GLU A 138 -18.78 -1.10 -4.16
CA GLU A 138 -19.79 -2.15 -4.25
C GLU A 138 -20.74 -1.95 -5.44
N ARG A 139 -21.14 -0.69 -5.75
CA ARG A 139 -22.00 -0.40 -6.92
C ARG A 139 -21.33 -0.79 -8.23
N VAL A 140 -20.01 -0.57 -8.33
CA VAL A 140 -19.22 -0.92 -9.53
C VAL A 140 -19.12 -2.44 -9.62
N HIS A 141 -18.72 -3.11 -8.55
CA HIS A 141 -18.62 -4.57 -8.51
C HIS A 141 -19.93 -5.26 -8.83
N SER A 142 -21.03 -4.87 -8.19
CA SER A 142 -22.37 -5.43 -8.48
C SER A 142 -22.81 -5.19 -9.92
N SER A 143 -22.41 -4.07 -10.53
CA SER A 143 -22.73 -3.81 -11.94
C SER A 143 -21.92 -4.70 -12.87
N LEU A 144 -20.63 -4.88 -12.60
CA LEU A 144 -19.75 -5.79 -13.34
C LEU A 144 -20.24 -7.25 -13.20
N GLU A 145 -20.55 -7.71 -12.00
CA GLU A 145 -21.10 -9.05 -11.76
C GLU A 145 -22.33 -9.33 -12.63
N ARG A 146 -23.29 -8.39 -12.67
CA ARG A 146 -24.48 -8.52 -13.54
C ARG A 146 -24.12 -8.58 -15.02
N GLN A 147 -23.14 -7.80 -15.49
CA GLN A 147 -22.74 -7.80 -16.90
C GLN A 147 -21.97 -9.07 -17.28
N PHE A 148 -21.14 -9.60 -16.40
CA PHE A 148 -20.46 -10.87 -16.59
C PHE A 148 -21.47 -12.02 -16.63
N ALA A 149 -22.39 -12.09 -15.65
CA ALA A 149 -23.43 -13.12 -15.59
C ALA A 149 -24.31 -13.15 -16.86
N ARG A 150 -24.69 -11.98 -17.42
CA ARG A 150 -25.44 -11.89 -18.69
C ARG A 150 -24.71 -12.51 -19.88
N ARG A 151 -23.38 -12.68 -19.78
CA ARG A 151 -22.53 -13.28 -20.81
C ARG A 151 -22.11 -14.72 -20.47
N GLY A 152 -22.69 -15.30 -19.38
CA GLY A 152 -22.31 -16.64 -18.90
C GLY A 152 -20.89 -16.71 -18.30
N LEU A 153 -20.34 -15.57 -17.87
CA LEU A 153 -19.00 -15.47 -17.30
C LEU A 153 -19.08 -15.19 -15.79
N ALA A 154 -18.10 -15.73 -15.03
CA ALA A 154 -17.89 -15.36 -13.64
C ALA A 154 -17.08 -14.06 -13.55
N TYR A 155 -17.51 -13.14 -12.69
CA TYR A 155 -16.74 -11.93 -12.40
C TYR A 155 -15.62 -12.26 -11.38
N PRO A 156 -14.33 -12.10 -11.74
CA PRO A 156 -13.24 -12.35 -10.80
C PRO A 156 -13.08 -11.16 -9.86
N ARG A 157 -13.75 -11.21 -8.71
CA ARG A 157 -13.57 -10.20 -7.66
C ARG A 157 -12.26 -10.46 -6.93
N THR A 158 -11.23 -9.69 -7.24
CA THR A 158 -9.85 -9.89 -6.75
C THR A 158 -9.50 -9.05 -5.53
N PHE A 159 -10.36 -8.12 -5.11
CA PHE A 159 -10.11 -7.23 -3.97
C PHE A 159 -10.50 -7.88 -2.64
N TYR A 160 -9.71 -7.60 -1.62
CA TYR A 160 -10.01 -7.94 -0.23
C TYR A 160 -10.53 -6.70 0.51
N PHE A 161 -11.84 -6.65 0.77
CA PHE A 161 -12.51 -5.55 1.48
C PHE A 161 -13.16 -6.06 2.77
N PRO A 162 -12.38 -6.23 3.86
CA PRO A 162 -12.91 -6.73 5.13
C PRO A 162 -13.67 -5.64 5.90
N THR A 163 -14.46 -6.07 6.87
CA THR A 163 -14.88 -5.19 7.97
C THR A 163 -13.74 -4.98 8.96
N ILE A 164 -13.86 -3.96 9.82
CA ILE A 164 -12.92 -3.75 10.94
C ILE A 164 -12.87 -4.99 11.85
N GLY A 165 -14.02 -5.60 12.15
CA GLY A 165 -14.10 -6.79 13.01
C GLY A 165 -13.43 -8.04 12.41
N GLU A 166 -13.37 -8.14 11.09
CA GLU A 166 -12.66 -9.22 10.39
C GLU A 166 -11.15 -8.96 10.30
N TYR A 167 -10.74 -7.69 10.22
CA TYR A 167 -9.33 -7.35 10.05
C TYR A 167 -8.58 -7.18 11.36
N ALA A 168 -9.20 -6.62 12.40
CA ALA A 168 -8.55 -6.38 13.69
C ALA A 168 -7.91 -7.64 14.33
N PRO A 169 -8.51 -8.86 14.24
CA PRO A 169 -7.86 -10.06 14.76
C PRO A 169 -6.62 -10.51 13.99
N ILE A 170 -6.34 -9.93 12.80
CA ILE A 170 -5.16 -10.26 11.99
C ILE A 170 -3.94 -9.47 12.48
N LEU A 171 -4.16 -8.32 13.12
CA LEU A 171 -3.14 -7.43 13.69
C LEU A 171 -2.70 -7.87 15.08
#